data_8ccbe7480264011fbc3cfa7498b3dd04
#
_entry.id   8ccbe7480264011fbc3cfa7498b3dd04
#
_cell.length_a   1.000
_cell.length_b   1.000
_cell.length_c   1.000
_cell.angle_alpha   90.00
_cell.angle_beta   90.00
_cell.angle_gamma   90.00
#
_symmetry.space_group_name_H-M   'P 1'
#
loop_
_entity.id
_entity.type
_entity.pdbx_description
1 polymer ?
#
loop_
_entity_poly.entity_id
_entity_poly.type
_entity_poly.pdbx_seq_one_letter_code
_entity_poly.pdbx_strand_id
1 'polypeptide(L)'
;PDFAQAHYNLGNTLKELGRLDEALASYTQAIALKPDYAKAHYNLGNTLKELERLDEALASHTQAIALKPDFAEAHTNLGITLQELGRLDEALASHTQAIALKPDYAEAHSNLGNTFKELGRFDDALASHTQAIALKPDLAQAHSNFGFTLHDLGKFEEAIQFFKKAIELNPNFATAHHNLSYTFLSYGMLKEGLNEYEWRWQTPKFNLQHRNFTYPMWDGKTTLKDKTVLLWCEQGIGDTMNWSSCLSIVTSRAKHIILECQKKLVPLLSRSFPNVEVKAENRSLDADRDDFDLHLPMGSLYKHFMDEIMENGMASSYLVPDPDRVKFWRERLNSLGNGPYIGISWKSSNMSVKRLPNYSSISQWSEILSIPDVTFINLQSKDFEDDLSKVREELGVTVHNFDDLDQW
;
A
#
# COMPACT_ATOMS: atom_id res chain seq x y z
N PRO A 1 1.48 -44.42 -6.44
CA PRO A 1 2.53 -43.42 -6.73
C PRO A 1 2.42 -42.92 -8.18
N ASP A 2 1.89 -43.73 -9.12
CA ASP A 2 1.92 -43.44 -10.57
C ASP A 2 0.58 -42.91 -11.10
N PHE A 3 -0.23 -42.30 -10.24
CA PHE A 3 -1.55 -41.80 -10.58
C PHE A 3 -1.60 -40.29 -10.56
N ALA A 4 -1.50 -39.64 -11.70
CA ALA A 4 -1.49 -38.18 -11.85
C ALA A 4 -2.67 -37.48 -11.14
N GLN A 5 -3.87 -38.05 -11.18
CA GLN A 5 -5.05 -37.55 -10.52
C GLN A 5 -4.89 -37.52 -8.99
N ALA A 6 -4.22 -38.52 -8.39
CA ALA A 6 -3.99 -38.52 -6.94
C ALA A 6 -3.06 -37.37 -6.50
N HIS A 7 -1.98 -37.13 -7.26
CA HIS A 7 -1.08 -36.03 -7.02
C HIS A 7 -1.77 -34.67 -7.21
N TYR A 8 -2.61 -34.53 -8.23
CA TYR A 8 -3.43 -33.33 -8.44
C TYR A 8 -4.38 -33.10 -7.26
N ASN A 9 -5.09 -34.12 -6.79
CA ASN A 9 -6.00 -34.00 -5.64
C ASN A 9 -5.24 -33.67 -4.33
N LEU A 10 -4.07 -34.30 -4.13
CA LEU A 10 -3.20 -33.97 -3.00
C LEU A 10 -2.76 -32.51 -3.06
N GLY A 11 -2.38 -32.00 -4.23
CA GLY A 11 -2.05 -30.60 -4.44
C GLY A 11 -3.19 -29.66 -4.06
N ASN A 12 -4.44 -29.99 -4.46
CA ASN A 12 -5.62 -29.21 -4.06
C ASN A 12 -5.78 -29.16 -2.53
N THR A 13 -5.73 -30.31 -1.87
CA THR A 13 -5.86 -30.37 -0.40
C THR A 13 -4.75 -29.61 0.32
N LEU A 14 -3.50 -29.75 -0.14
CA LEU A 14 -2.36 -29.03 0.44
C LEU A 14 -2.50 -27.52 0.26
N LYS A 15 -2.99 -27.08 -0.90
CA LYS A 15 -3.27 -25.67 -1.17
C LYS A 15 -4.34 -25.11 -0.22
N GLU A 16 -5.44 -25.85 -0.02
CA GLU A 16 -6.50 -25.49 0.94
C GLU A 16 -5.98 -25.40 2.40
N LEU A 17 -4.98 -26.22 2.74
CA LEU A 17 -4.29 -26.17 4.03
C LEU A 17 -3.22 -25.04 4.13
N GLY A 18 -3.03 -24.24 3.07
CA GLY A 18 -1.99 -23.21 3.02
C GLY A 18 -0.56 -23.73 2.88
N ARG A 19 -0.38 -25.05 2.61
CA ARG A 19 0.94 -25.70 2.43
C ARG A 19 1.39 -25.58 0.98
N LEU A 20 1.68 -24.35 0.56
CA LEU A 20 1.84 -23.97 -0.85
C LEU A 20 3.03 -24.66 -1.53
N ASP A 21 4.18 -24.80 -0.86
CA ASP A 21 5.36 -25.47 -1.44
C ASP A 21 5.11 -26.95 -1.68
N GLU A 22 4.37 -27.61 -0.78
CA GLU A 22 4.01 -29.02 -0.95
C GLU A 22 2.92 -29.20 -2.02
N ALA A 23 1.99 -28.25 -2.14
CA ALA A 23 1.02 -28.22 -3.22
C ALA A 23 1.71 -28.08 -4.58
N LEU A 24 2.70 -27.18 -4.68
CA LEU A 24 3.53 -26.97 -5.86
C LEU A 24 4.23 -28.27 -6.26
N ALA A 25 4.89 -28.97 -5.32
CA ALA A 25 5.53 -30.26 -5.59
C ALA A 25 4.54 -31.33 -6.08
N SER A 26 3.35 -31.36 -5.49
CA SER A 26 2.29 -32.31 -5.88
C SER A 26 1.74 -32.05 -7.28
N TYR A 27 1.48 -30.78 -7.66
CA TYR A 27 1.07 -30.44 -9.04
C TYR A 27 2.18 -30.74 -10.06
N THR A 28 3.44 -30.43 -9.71
CA THR A 28 4.60 -30.75 -10.56
C THR A 28 4.70 -32.25 -10.81
N GLN A 29 4.48 -33.09 -9.80
CA GLN A 29 4.47 -34.55 -9.96
C GLN A 29 3.28 -35.00 -10.81
N ALA A 30 2.09 -34.40 -10.65
CA ALA A 30 0.93 -34.68 -11.49
C ALA A 30 1.21 -34.41 -12.98
N ILE A 31 1.89 -33.28 -13.26
CA ILE A 31 2.30 -32.86 -14.60
C ILE A 31 3.39 -33.79 -15.16
N ALA A 32 4.36 -34.20 -14.35
CA ALA A 32 5.38 -35.16 -14.78
C ALA A 32 4.79 -36.52 -15.22
N LEU A 33 3.74 -36.95 -14.52
CA LEU A 33 3.01 -38.20 -14.88
C LEU A 33 2.02 -38.01 -16.04
N LYS A 34 1.48 -36.81 -16.20
CA LYS A 34 0.54 -36.47 -17.27
C LYS A 34 0.81 -35.03 -17.76
N PRO A 35 1.73 -34.85 -18.75
CA PRO A 35 2.14 -33.53 -19.25
C PRO A 35 1.01 -32.71 -19.89
N ASP A 36 -0.04 -33.33 -20.39
CA ASP A 36 -1.22 -32.71 -21.00
C ASP A 36 -2.35 -32.40 -19.98
N TYR A 37 -2.01 -32.36 -18.69
CA TYR A 37 -3.00 -32.12 -17.64
C TYR A 37 -3.25 -30.62 -17.42
N ALA A 38 -4.06 -30.01 -18.29
CA ALA A 38 -4.36 -28.55 -18.27
C ALA A 38 -4.77 -28.03 -16.89
N LYS A 39 -5.62 -28.79 -16.15
CA LYS A 39 -6.04 -28.36 -14.79
C LYS A 39 -4.89 -28.36 -13.80
N ALA A 40 -3.90 -29.23 -13.92
CA ALA A 40 -2.74 -29.25 -13.04
C ALA A 40 -1.83 -28.04 -13.33
N HIS A 41 -1.60 -27.71 -14.60
CA HIS A 41 -0.90 -26.48 -14.99
C HIS A 41 -1.61 -25.22 -14.48
N TYR A 42 -2.93 -25.13 -14.60
CA TYR A 42 -3.73 -24.03 -14.09
C TYR A 42 -3.58 -23.85 -12.56
N ASN A 43 -3.71 -24.94 -11.79
CA ASN A 43 -3.58 -24.88 -10.33
C ASN A 43 -2.13 -24.66 -9.87
N LEU A 44 -1.15 -25.16 -10.61
CA LEU A 44 0.27 -24.83 -10.42
C LEU A 44 0.49 -23.32 -10.59
N GLY A 45 -0.05 -22.72 -11.66
CA GLY A 45 0.02 -21.27 -11.90
C GLY A 45 -0.60 -20.45 -10.76
N ASN A 46 -1.76 -20.88 -10.26
CA ASN A 46 -2.40 -20.23 -9.12
C ASN A 46 -1.55 -20.31 -7.85
N THR A 47 -0.93 -21.48 -7.58
CA THR A 47 -0.06 -21.68 -6.42
C THR A 47 1.22 -20.86 -6.53
N LEU A 48 1.82 -20.80 -7.71
CA LEU A 48 3.00 -19.98 -7.99
C LEU A 48 2.72 -18.47 -7.81
N LYS A 49 1.54 -18.00 -8.24
CA LYS A 49 1.10 -16.64 -8.04
C LYS A 49 0.96 -16.32 -6.53
N GLU A 50 0.37 -17.21 -5.73
CA GLU A 50 0.28 -17.04 -4.28
C GLU A 50 1.66 -17.04 -3.59
N LEU A 51 2.66 -17.69 -4.19
CA LEU A 51 4.08 -17.64 -3.77
C LEU A 51 4.86 -16.45 -4.35
N GLU A 52 4.18 -15.50 -5.01
CA GLU A 52 4.77 -14.32 -5.68
C GLU A 52 5.77 -14.65 -6.80
N ARG A 53 5.74 -15.89 -7.32
CA ARG A 53 6.58 -16.38 -8.43
C ARG A 53 5.88 -16.11 -9.77
N LEU A 54 5.70 -14.84 -10.12
CA LEU A 54 4.80 -14.39 -11.19
C LEU A 54 5.21 -14.89 -12.59
N ASP A 55 6.50 -14.91 -12.93
CA ASP A 55 6.96 -15.39 -14.25
C ASP A 55 6.68 -16.88 -14.45
N GLU A 56 6.83 -17.68 -13.41
CA GLU A 56 6.53 -19.10 -13.45
C GLU A 56 5.01 -19.35 -13.48
N ALA A 57 4.24 -18.52 -12.78
CA ALA A 57 2.78 -18.54 -12.85
C ALA A 57 2.29 -18.23 -14.27
N LEU A 58 2.88 -17.20 -14.90
CA LEU A 58 2.63 -16.84 -16.30
C LEU A 58 2.86 -18.03 -17.25
N ALA A 59 4.01 -18.69 -17.14
CA ALA A 59 4.33 -19.87 -17.96
C ALA A 59 3.32 -21.01 -17.74
N SER A 60 2.93 -21.27 -16.49
CA SER A 60 2.00 -22.32 -16.14
C SER A 60 0.58 -22.07 -16.66
N HIS A 61 0.07 -20.82 -16.54
CA HIS A 61 -1.23 -20.45 -17.10
C HIS A 61 -1.22 -20.49 -18.63
N THR A 62 -0.14 -20.04 -19.27
CA THR A 62 0.02 -20.12 -20.73
C THR A 62 -0.01 -21.57 -21.20
N GLN A 63 0.65 -22.49 -20.49
CA GLN A 63 0.63 -23.91 -20.82
C GLN A 63 -0.75 -24.53 -20.62
N ALA A 64 -1.49 -24.12 -19.55
CA ALA A 64 -2.87 -24.59 -19.35
C ALA A 64 -3.79 -24.22 -20.53
N ILE A 65 -3.63 -22.98 -21.04
CA ILE A 65 -4.38 -22.49 -22.21
C ILE A 65 -3.94 -23.19 -23.49
N ALA A 66 -2.64 -23.44 -23.70
CA ALA A 66 -2.15 -24.19 -24.86
C ALA A 66 -2.74 -25.60 -24.92
N LEU A 67 -2.90 -26.25 -23.77
CA LEU A 67 -3.51 -27.58 -23.66
C LEU A 67 -5.04 -27.55 -23.75
N LYS A 68 -5.66 -26.45 -23.29
CA LYS A 68 -7.11 -26.26 -23.31
C LYS A 68 -7.45 -24.82 -23.68
N PRO A 69 -7.55 -24.45 -24.97
CA PRO A 69 -7.77 -23.09 -25.43
C PRO A 69 -9.10 -22.46 -24.99
N ASP A 70 -10.12 -23.25 -24.67
CA ASP A 70 -11.45 -22.86 -24.20
C ASP A 70 -11.53 -22.76 -22.65
N PHE A 71 -10.39 -22.69 -21.95
CA PHE A 71 -10.35 -22.63 -20.50
C PHE A 71 -10.47 -21.17 -20.00
N ALA A 72 -11.70 -20.65 -19.91
CA ALA A 72 -12.00 -19.27 -19.53
C ALA A 72 -11.36 -18.85 -18.20
N GLU A 73 -11.36 -19.73 -17.20
CA GLU A 73 -10.75 -19.48 -15.91
C GLU A 73 -9.22 -19.33 -16.00
N ALA A 74 -8.57 -20.08 -16.89
CA ALA A 74 -7.13 -19.96 -17.11
C ALA A 74 -6.78 -18.63 -17.81
N HIS A 75 -7.59 -18.18 -18.78
CA HIS A 75 -7.45 -16.87 -19.39
C HIS A 75 -7.63 -15.74 -18.35
N THR A 76 -8.62 -15.86 -17.45
CA THR A 76 -8.82 -14.88 -16.38
C THR A 76 -7.60 -14.81 -15.46
N ASN A 77 -7.06 -15.94 -15.02
CA ASN A 77 -5.92 -15.95 -14.10
C ASN A 77 -4.60 -15.58 -14.80
N LEU A 78 -4.46 -15.87 -16.09
CA LEU A 78 -3.38 -15.31 -16.90
C LEU A 78 -3.45 -13.77 -16.92
N GLY A 79 -4.65 -13.21 -17.16
CA GLY A 79 -4.88 -11.77 -17.12
C GLY A 79 -4.50 -11.14 -15.78
N ILE A 80 -4.89 -11.76 -14.66
CA ILE A 80 -4.50 -11.28 -13.31
C ILE A 80 -2.96 -11.32 -13.15
N THR A 81 -2.32 -12.41 -13.55
CA THR A 81 -0.85 -12.53 -13.45
C THR A 81 -0.13 -11.48 -14.31
N LEU A 82 -0.62 -11.23 -15.53
CA LEU A 82 -0.10 -10.20 -16.41
C LEU A 82 -0.29 -8.79 -15.83
N GLN A 83 -1.43 -8.52 -15.19
CA GLN A 83 -1.70 -7.26 -14.51
C GLN A 83 -0.73 -7.06 -13.33
N GLU A 84 -0.46 -8.09 -12.54
CA GLU A 84 0.53 -8.02 -11.45
C GLU A 84 1.96 -7.78 -11.96
N LEU A 85 2.29 -8.28 -13.17
CA LEU A 85 3.54 -8.00 -13.89
C LEU A 85 3.57 -6.62 -14.59
N GLY A 86 2.47 -5.85 -14.55
CA GLY A 86 2.35 -4.56 -15.23
C GLY A 86 2.15 -4.64 -16.75
N ARG A 87 1.89 -5.84 -17.29
CA ARG A 87 1.67 -6.10 -18.74
C ARG A 87 0.18 -5.90 -19.07
N LEU A 88 -0.31 -4.66 -18.94
CA LEU A 88 -1.73 -4.33 -18.94
C LEU A 88 -2.46 -4.63 -20.25
N ASP A 89 -1.82 -4.38 -21.41
CA ASP A 89 -2.44 -4.65 -22.71
C ASP A 89 -2.64 -6.15 -22.93
N GLU A 90 -1.71 -6.98 -22.47
CA GLU A 90 -1.83 -8.42 -22.55
C GLU A 90 -2.86 -8.98 -21.54
N ALA A 91 -2.96 -8.35 -20.36
CA ALA A 91 -4.00 -8.65 -19.39
C ALA A 91 -5.39 -8.34 -19.97
N LEU A 92 -5.54 -7.18 -20.64
CA LEU A 92 -6.76 -6.79 -21.34
C LEU A 92 -7.17 -7.83 -22.38
N ALA A 93 -6.24 -8.29 -23.22
CA ALA A 93 -6.50 -9.33 -24.21
C ALA A 93 -6.95 -10.66 -23.57
N SER A 94 -6.28 -11.07 -22.48
CA SER A 94 -6.61 -12.30 -21.75
C SER A 94 -8.00 -12.26 -21.11
N HIS A 95 -8.38 -11.17 -20.44
CA HIS A 95 -9.71 -11.03 -19.86
C HIS A 95 -10.79 -10.94 -20.93
N THR A 96 -10.53 -10.26 -22.05
CA THR A 96 -11.45 -10.21 -23.20
C THR A 96 -11.67 -11.59 -23.78
N GLN A 97 -10.64 -12.41 -23.90
CA GLN A 97 -10.76 -13.80 -24.38
C GLN A 97 -11.56 -14.66 -23.40
N ALA A 98 -11.35 -14.50 -22.07
CA ALA A 98 -12.16 -15.20 -21.07
C ALA A 98 -13.66 -14.90 -21.21
N ILE A 99 -14.01 -13.63 -21.43
CA ILE A 99 -15.39 -13.18 -21.65
C ILE A 99 -15.93 -13.70 -22.99
N ALA A 100 -15.13 -13.73 -24.05
CA ALA A 100 -15.54 -14.31 -25.33
C ALA A 100 -15.89 -15.80 -25.21
N LEU A 101 -15.14 -16.54 -24.40
CA LEU A 101 -15.40 -17.96 -24.10
C LEU A 101 -16.58 -18.17 -23.17
N LYS A 102 -16.79 -17.26 -22.22
CA LYS A 102 -17.86 -17.35 -21.22
C LYS A 102 -18.42 -15.95 -20.94
N PRO A 103 -19.41 -15.49 -21.74
CA PRO A 103 -19.96 -14.13 -21.64
C PRO A 103 -20.63 -13.78 -20.31
N ASP A 104 -21.07 -14.76 -19.55
CA ASP A 104 -21.69 -14.62 -18.22
C ASP A 104 -20.70 -14.74 -17.06
N TYR A 105 -19.38 -14.65 -17.34
CA TYR A 105 -18.37 -14.79 -16.33
C TYR A 105 -18.13 -13.46 -15.57
N ALA A 106 -18.92 -13.24 -14.52
CA ALA A 106 -18.91 -12.01 -13.73
C ALA A 106 -17.52 -11.63 -13.21
N GLU A 107 -16.74 -12.60 -12.73
CA GLU A 107 -15.38 -12.39 -12.24
C GLU A 107 -14.43 -11.89 -13.33
N ALA A 108 -14.56 -12.38 -14.56
CA ALA A 108 -13.77 -11.90 -15.71
C ALA A 108 -14.12 -10.46 -16.07
N HIS A 109 -15.41 -10.09 -16.08
CA HIS A 109 -15.85 -8.69 -16.26
C HIS A 109 -15.31 -7.78 -15.16
N SER A 110 -15.32 -8.22 -13.90
CA SER A 110 -14.77 -7.43 -12.78
C SER A 110 -13.26 -7.22 -12.92
N ASN A 111 -12.50 -8.25 -13.32
CA ASN A 111 -11.05 -8.13 -13.54
C ASN A 111 -10.70 -7.30 -14.77
N LEU A 112 -11.50 -7.39 -15.84
CA LEU A 112 -11.39 -6.51 -17.01
C LEU A 112 -11.56 -5.04 -16.58
N GLY A 113 -12.54 -4.75 -15.72
CA GLY A 113 -12.75 -3.41 -15.14
C GLY A 113 -11.52 -2.90 -14.39
N ASN A 114 -10.87 -3.76 -13.58
CA ASN A 114 -9.61 -3.39 -12.90
C ASN A 114 -8.49 -3.10 -13.90
N THR A 115 -8.36 -3.88 -14.96
CA THR A 115 -7.35 -3.66 -16.01
C THR A 115 -7.60 -2.32 -16.73
N PHE A 116 -8.85 -2.00 -17.09
CA PHE A 116 -9.20 -0.71 -17.67
C PHE A 116 -8.88 0.46 -16.73
N LYS A 117 -9.18 0.32 -15.45
CA LYS A 117 -8.85 1.32 -14.44
C LYS A 117 -7.34 1.57 -14.38
N GLU A 118 -6.51 0.54 -14.36
CA GLU A 118 -5.05 0.68 -14.34
C GLU A 118 -4.50 1.30 -15.64
N LEU A 119 -5.20 1.13 -16.78
CA LEU A 119 -4.93 1.82 -18.05
C LEU A 119 -5.45 3.27 -18.09
N GLY A 120 -6.11 3.76 -17.02
CA GLY A 120 -6.72 5.09 -16.98
C GLY A 120 -8.04 5.21 -17.78
N ARG A 121 -8.58 4.08 -18.26
CA ARG A 121 -9.81 4.01 -19.07
C ARG A 121 -11.02 3.84 -18.13
N PHE A 122 -11.34 4.88 -17.37
CA PHE A 122 -12.31 4.80 -16.29
C PHE A 122 -13.74 4.51 -16.75
N ASP A 123 -14.20 5.04 -17.90
CA ASP A 123 -15.54 4.77 -18.41
C ASP A 123 -15.71 3.29 -18.78
N ASP A 124 -14.72 2.68 -19.42
CA ASP A 124 -14.69 1.26 -19.73
C ASP A 124 -14.64 0.38 -18.47
N ALA A 125 -13.92 0.86 -17.44
CA ALA A 125 -13.86 0.19 -16.14
C ALA A 125 -15.24 0.17 -15.47
N LEU A 126 -15.93 1.32 -15.41
CA LEU A 126 -17.27 1.41 -14.84
C LEU A 126 -18.27 0.52 -15.59
N ALA A 127 -18.22 0.51 -16.94
CA ALA A 127 -19.08 -0.36 -17.75
C ALA A 127 -18.83 -1.84 -17.44
N SER A 128 -17.57 -2.25 -17.33
CA SER A 128 -17.21 -3.64 -17.04
C SER A 128 -17.62 -4.06 -15.62
N HIS A 129 -17.43 -3.21 -14.61
CA HIS A 129 -17.92 -3.47 -13.26
C HIS A 129 -19.45 -3.53 -13.18
N THR A 130 -20.15 -2.65 -13.91
CA THR A 130 -21.62 -2.68 -14.00
C THR A 130 -22.09 -4.02 -14.56
N GLN A 131 -21.45 -4.51 -15.62
CA GLN A 131 -21.78 -5.82 -16.19
C GLN A 131 -21.51 -6.97 -15.22
N ALA A 132 -20.38 -6.92 -14.48
CA ALA A 132 -20.09 -7.91 -13.45
C ALA A 132 -21.17 -8.01 -12.37
N ILE A 133 -21.62 -6.85 -11.88
CA ILE A 133 -22.69 -6.75 -10.87
C ILE A 133 -24.04 -7.18 -11.45
N ALA A 134 -24.34 -6.85 -12.71
CA ALA A 134 -25.57 -7.29 -13.36
C ALA A 134 -25.64 -8.82 -13.52
N LEU A 135 -24.50 -9.46 -13.83
CA LEU A 135 -24.39 -10.92 -13.96
C LEU A 135 -24.43 -11.62 -12.60
N LYS A 136 -23.80 -11.04 -11.56
CA LYS A 136 -23.70 -11.60 -10.21
C LYS A 136 -23.83 -10.52 -9.14
N PRO A 137 -25.07 -10.16 -8.77
CA PRO A 137 -25.35 -9.04 -7.84
C PRO A 137 -24.79 -9.26 -6.41
N ASP A 138 -24.52 -10.49 -6.03
CA ASP A 138 -23.95 -10.89 -4.73
C ASP A 138 -22.42 -11.04 -4.75
N LEU A 139 -21.75 -10.66 -5.83
CA LEU A 139 -20.30 -10.69 -5.93
C LEU A 139 -19.69 -9.49 -5.19
N ALA A 140 -19.39 -9.67 -3.89
CA ALA A 140 -18.80 -8.63 -3.03
C ALA A 140 -17.55 -7.99 -3.65
N GLN A 141 -16.70 -8.79 -4.34
CA GLN A 141 -15.50 -8.29 -5.01
C GLN A 141 -15.82 -7.29 -6.12
N ALA A 142 -16.87 -7.52 -6.93
CA ALA A 142 -17.25 -6.60 -8.00
C ALA A 142 -17.71 -5.25 -7.44
N HIS A 143 -18.50 -5.26 -6.37
CA HIS A 143 -18.91 -4.02 -5.66
C HIS A 143 -17.68 -3.29 -5.11
N SER A 144 -16.73 -3.98 -4.47
CA SER A 144 -15.51 -3.38 -3.95
C SER A 144 -14.65 -2.77 -5.07
N ASN A 145 -14.46 -3.47 -6.18
CA ASN A 145 -13.71 -2.98 -7.34
C ASN A 145 -14.36 -1.75 -7.98
N PHE A 146 -15.69 -1.77 -8.12
CA PHE A 146 -16.44 -0.61 -8.60
C PHE A 146 -16.28 0.59 -7.68
N GLY A 147 -16.46 0.38 -6.35
CA GLY A 147 -16.21 1.41 -5.34
C GLY A 147 -14.82 2.02 -5.44
N PHE A 148 -13.79 1.21 -5.67
CA PHE A 148 -12.43 1.69 -5.81
C PHE A 148 -12.21 2.51 -7.09
N THR A 149 -12.85 2.13 -8.20
CA THR A 149 -12.84 2.93 -9.45
C THR A 149 -13.51 4.29 -9.24
N LEU A 150 -14.62 4.33 -8.51
CA LEU A 150 -15.31 5.59 -8.15
C LEU A 150 -14.47 6.46 -7.21
N HIS A 151 -13.76 5.85 -6.27
CA HIS A 151 -12.80 6.55 -5.40
C HIS A 151 -11.71 7.25 -6.23
N ASP A 152 -11.09 6.53 -7.18
CA ASP A 152 -10.05 7.08 -8.07
C ASP A 152 -10.58 8.25 -8.94
N LEU A 153 -11.89 8.26 -9.22
CA LEU A 153 -12.59 9.36 -9.91
C LEU A 153 -13.01 10.51 -8.98
N GLY A 154 -12.73 10.44 -7.67
CA GLY A 154 -13.15 11.42 -6.67
C GLY A 154 -14.66 11.39 -6.35
N LYS A 155 -15.39 10.37 -6.80
CA LYS A 155 -16.82 10.16 -6.53
C LYS A 155 -17.03 9.44 -5.20
N PHE A 156 -16.63 10.10 -4.11
CA PHE A 156 -16.49 9.46 -2.80
C PHE A 156 -17.80 8.96 -2.22
N GLU A 157 -18.91 9.73 -2.35
CA GLU A 157 -20.23 9.32 -1.85
C GLU A 157 -20.72 8.03 -2.50
N GLU A 158 -20.57 7.94 -3.83
CA GLU A 158 -20.96 6.74 -4.58
C GLU A 158 -20.04 5.56 -4.19
N ALA A 159 -18.73 5.78 -4.10
CA ALA A 159 -17.77 4.77 -3.68
C ALA A 159 -18.10 4.17 -2.32
N ILE A 160 -18.46 5.01 -1.33
CA ILE A 160 -18.88 4.59 0.01
C ILE A 160 -20.07 3.63 -0.06
N GLN A 161 -21.06 3.88 -0.92
CA GLN A 161 -22.24 3.00 -1.06
C GLN A 161 -21.83 1.62 -1.59
N PHE A 162 -20.94 1.57 -2.58
CA PHE A 162 -20.47 0.32 -3.15
C PHE A 162 -19.60 -0.48 -2.17
N PHE A 163 -18.73 0.16 -1.40
CA PHE A 163 -17.98 -0.53 -0.35
C PHE A 163 -18.88 -1.05 0.77
N LYS A 164 -19.87 -0.26 1.20
CA LYS A 164 -20.86 -0.73 2.19
C LYS A 164 -21.63 -1.94 1.67
N LYS A 165 -22.01 -1.94 0.36
CA LYS A 165 -22.66 -3.11 -0.23
C LYS A 165 -21.74 -4.32 -0.28
N ALA A 166 -20.46 -4.16 -0.61
CA ALA A 166 -19.47 -5.25 -0.56
C ALA A 166 -19.34 -5.84 0.85
N ILE A 167 -19.34 -4.99 1.88
CA ILE A 167 -19.27 -5.40 3.29
C ILE A 167 -20.57 -6.06 3.77
N GLU A 168 -21.73 -5.58 3.32
CA GLU A 168 -23.02 -6.24 3.57
C GLU A 168 -23.04 -7.67 3.05
N LEU A 169 -22.51 -7.88 1.83
CA LEU A 169 -22.42 -9.19 1.19
C LEU A 169 -21.35 -10.10 1.83
N ASN A 170 -20.26 -9.52 2.29
CA ASN A 170 -19.19 -10.23 3.00
C ASN A 170 -18.66 -9.37 4.17
N PRO A 171 -19.18 -9.52 5.38
CA PRO A 171 -18.80 -8.71 6.54
C PRO A 171 -17.33 -8.83 6.96
N ASN A 172 -16.64 -9.87 6.54
CA ASN A 172 -15.20 -10.07 6.82
C ASN A 172 -14.30 -9.68 5.65
N PHE A 173 -14.81 -8.92 4.68
CA PHE A 173 -14.03 -8.51 3.51
C PHE A 173 -13.06 -7.38 3.86
N ALA A 174 -11.93 -7.74 4.46
CA ALA A 174 -10.93 -6.80 4.98
C ALA A 174 -10.48 -5.75 3.95
N THR A 175 -10.32 -6.13 2.67
CA THR A 175 -9.95 -5.19 1.62
C THR A 175 -11.04 -4.15 1.36
N ALA A 176 -12.32 -4.52 1.41
CA ALA A 176 -13.42 -3.57 1.23
C ALA A 176 -13.49 -2.58 2.40
N HIS A 177 -13.34 -3.04 3.63
CA HIS A 177 -13.22 -2.17 4.82
C HIS A 177 -12.04 -1.20 4.70
N HIS A 178 -10.88 -1.70 4.32
CA HIS A 178 -9.67 -0.88 4.19
C HIS A 178 -9.81 0.18 3.06
N ASN A 179 -10.41 -0.17 1.93
CA ASN A 179 -10.70 0.78 0.86
C ASN A 179 -11.76 1.80 1.28
N LEU A 180 -12.77 1.38 2.05
CA LEU A 180 -13.77 2.27 2.65
C LEU A 180 -13.12 3.26 3.60
N SER A 181 -12.16 2.80 4.42
CA SER A 181 -11.35 3.67 5.28
C SER A 181 -10.69 4.80 4.49
N TYR A 182 -9.94 4.46 3.44
CA TYR A 182 -9.30 5.48 2.58
C TYR A 182 -10.32 6.44 1.97
N THR A 183 -11.46 5.93 1.55
CA THR A 183 -12.51 6.76 0.96
C THR A 183 -13.10 7.72 1.99
N PHE A 184 -13.38 7.27 3.21
CA PHE A 184 -13.83 8.13 4.29
C PHE A 184 -12.80 9.20 4.65
N LEU A 185 -11.52 8.82 4.77
CA LEU A 185 -10.45 9.78 5.07
C LEU A 185 -10.28 10.82 3.96
N SER A 186 -10.33 10.42 2.69
CA SER A 186 -10.27 11.32 1.53
C SER A 186 -11.47 12.25 1.45
N TYR A 187 -12.63 11.81 1.90
CA TYR A 187 -13.86 12.60 1.94
C TYR A 187 -13.97 13.49 3.20
N GLY A 188 -13.03 13.37 4.15
CA GLY A 188 -13.01 14.14 5.40
C GLY A 188 -13.82 13.53 6.54
N MET A 189 -14.37 12.33 6.40
CA MET A 189 -15.05 11.57 7.45
C MET A 189 -14.02 10.83 8.32
N LEU A 190 -13.27 11.62 9.11
CA LEU A 190 -12.06 11.14 9.78
C LEU A 190 -12.35 10.03 10.80
N LYS A 191 -13.41 10.17 11.59
CA LYS A 191 -13.76 9.22 12.65
C LYS A 191 -14.15 7.86 12.09
N GLU A 192 -15.01 7.85 11.08
CA GLU A 192 -15.43 6.65 10.37
C GLU A 192 -14.24 6.00 9.67
N GLY A 193 -13.44 6.80 8.99
CA GLY A 193 -12.25 6.33 8.28
C GLY A 193 -11.23 5.66 9.19
N LEU A 194 -10.94 6.26 10.34
CA LEU A 194 -10.00 5.67 11.31
C LEU A 194 -10.53 4.41 11.98
N ASN A 195 -11.84 4.28 12.17
CA ASN A 195 -12.42 3.05 12.67
C ASN A 195 -12.27 1.90 11.65
N GLU A 196 -12.59 2.17 10.40
CA GLU A 196 -12.42 1.19 9.31
C GLU A 196 -10.94 0.89 9.03
N TYR A 197 -10.01 1.81 9.33
CA TYR A 197 -8.57 1.62 9.13
C TYR A 197 -7.99 0.47 9.94
N GLU A 198 -8.61 0.08 11.04
CA GLU A 198 -8.18 -1.06 11.84
C GLU A 198 -8.30 -2.41 11.11
N TRP A 199 -9.14 -2.50 10.08
CA TRP A 199 -9.22 -3.69 9.23
C TRP A 199 -7.97 -3.95 8.41
N ARG A 200 -7.03 -2.97 8.34
CA ARG A 200 -5.74 -3.17 7.67
C ARG A 200 -5.01 -4.42 8.16
N TRP A 201 -5.12 -4.75 9.43
CA TRP A 201 -4.45 -5.91 10.04
C TRP A 201 -4.94 -7.26 9.50
N GLN A 202 -6.13 -7.30 8.91
CA GLN A 202 -6.69 -8.49 8.29
C GLN A 202 -6.39 -8.56 6.78
N THR A 203 -5.75 -7.52 6.21
CA THR A 203 -5.30 -7.57 4.82
C THR A 203 -3.95 -8.27 4.71
N PRO A 204 -3.66 -9.01 3.62
CA PRO A 204 -2.39 -9.73 3.46
C PRO A 204 -1.16 -8.84 3.64
N LYS A 205 -1.21 -7.62 3.09
CA LYS A 205 -0.11 -6.66 3.13
C LYS A 205 0.30 -6.27 4.56
N PHE A 206 -0.67 -6.02 5.44
CA PHE A 206 -0.41 -5.56 6.81
C PHE A 206 -0.30 -6.70 7.82
N ASN A 207 -0.90 -7.85 7.53
CA ASN A 207 -0.78 -9.03 8.40
C ASN A 207 0.69 -9.43 8.63
N LEU A 208 1.54 -9.33 7.61
CA LEU A 208 2.99 -9.59 7.72
C LEU A 208 3.73 -8.55 8.57
N GLN A 209 3.13 -7.39 8.84
CA GLN A 209 3.71 -6.34 9.66
C GLN A 209 3.26 -6.41 11.11
N HIS A 210 2.29 -7.28 11.43
CA HIS A 210 1.80 -7.48 12.78
C HIS A 210 2.92 -8.00 13.68
N ARG A 211 3.05 -7.42 14.87
CA ARG A 211 4.05 -7.84 15.88
C ARG A 211 3.37 -8.70 16.94
N ASN A 212 3.96 -9.83 17.25
CA ASN A 212 3.41 -10.82 18.18
C ASN A 212 3.99 -10.58 19.58
N PHE A 213 3.39 -9.66 20.33
CA PHE A 213 3.74 -9.44 21.72
C PHE A 213 2.88 -10.32 22.65
N THR A 214 3.46 -10.68 23.81
CA THR A 214 2.75 -11.41 24.88
C THR A 214 1.76 -10.51 25.63
N TYR A 215 2.07 -9.21 25.68
CA TYR A 215 1.23 -8.20 26.36
C TYR A 215 0.09 -7.71 25.46
N PRO A 216 -1.03 -7.28 26.06
CA PRO A 216 -2.21 -6.91 25.29
C PRO A 216 -2.02 -5.57 24.53
N MET A 217 -2.67 -5.48 23.37
CA MET A 217 -2.86 -4.22 22.68
C MET A 217 -3.82 -3.33 23.48
N TRP A 218 -3.49 -2.03 23.58
CA TRP A 218 -4.36 -1.07 24.25
C TRP A 218 -5.71 -0.92 23.53
N ASP A 219 -6.77 -0.99 24.28
CA ASP A 219 -8.16 -0.95 23.79
C ASP A 219 -8.75 0.47 23.66
N GLY A 220 -7.95 1.50 23.96
CA GLY A 220 -8.40 2.90 23.99
C GLY A 220 -9.21 3.28 25.25
N LYS A 221 -9.49 2.35 26.16
CA LYS A 221 -10.33 2.55 27.36
C LYS A 221 -9.57 2.34 28.67
N THR A 222 -8.70 1.35 28.69
CA THR A 222 -7.87 1.04 29.85
C THR A 222 -7.03 2.25 30.23
N THR A 223 -7.03 2.63 31.53
CA THR A 223 -6.24 3.76 32.02
C THR A 223 -4.74 3.53 31.80
N LEU A 224 -4.05 4.56 31.31
CA LEU A 224 -2.60 4.53 31.07
C LEU A 224 -1.78 5.07 32.24
N LYS A 225 -2.43 5.64 33.28
CA LYS A 225 -1.79 6.44 34.35
C LYS A 225 -0.59 5.76 35.03
N ASP A 226 -0.65 4.45 35.25
CA ASP A 226 0.43 3.71 35.90
C ASP A 226 1.09 2.68 34.96
N LYS A 227 0.92 2.87 33.64
CA LYS A 227 1.34 1.94 32.60
C LYS A 227 2.53 2.43 31.81
N THR A 228 3.43 1.51 31.51
CA THR A 228 4.41 1.68 30.44
C THR A 228 3.78 1.21 29.13
N VAL A 229 3.77 2.06 28.12
CA VAL A 229 3.16 1.77 26.81
C VAL A 229 4.23 1.74 25.72
N LEU A 230 4.29 0.63 24.99
CA LEU A 230 5.08 0.52 23.77
C LEU A 230 4.29 1.02 22.57
N LEU A 231 4.76 2.07 21.93
CA LEU A 231 4.29 2.52 20.63
C LEU A 231 5.28 2.03 19.56
N TRP A 232 4.76 1.49 18.48
CA TRP A 232 5.60 0.94 17.41
C TRP A 232 5.10 1.34 16.02
N CYS A 233 6.05 1.52 15.11
CA CYS A 233 5.76 1.99 13.76
C CYS A 233 5.52 0.80 12.82
N GLU A 234 4.44 0.83 12.06
CA GLU A 234 4.07 -0.19 11.09
C GLU A 234 4.22 0.25 9.63
N GLN A 235 4.53 1.51 9.39
CA GLN A 235 4.63 2.07 8.04
C GLN A 235 5.91 2.90 7.84
N GLY A 236 5.92 3.72 6.80
CA GLY A 236 7.08 4.49 6.38
C GLY A 236 7.45 5.66 7.32
N ILE A 237 8.56 6.31 7.00
CA ILE A 237 9.08 7.46 7.75
C ILE A 237 8.06 8.61 7.81
N GLY A 238 7.38 8.91 6.69
CA GLY A 238 6.38 9.96 6.61
C GLY A 238 5.18 9.70 7.52
N ASP A 239 4.69 8.46 7.54
CA ASP A 239 3.59 8.05 8.40
C ASP A 239 3.96 8.16 9.88
N THR A 240 5.17 7.69 10.24
CA THR A 240 5.70 7.81 11.61
C THR A 240 5.79 9.26 12.04
N MET A 241 6.30 10.15 11.19
CA MET A 241 6.36 11.57 11.49
C MET A 241 4.96 12.16 11.71
N ASN A 242 4.01 11.85 10.84
CA ASN A 242 2.64 12.34 10.96
C ASN A 242 1.99 11.88 12.28
N TRP A 243 2.05 10.58 12.57
CA TRP A 243 1.46 10.02 13.80
C TRP A 243 2.13 10.49 15.09
N SER A 244 3.39 10.91 15.02
CA SER A 244 4.11 11.46 16.17
C SER A 244 3.46 12.73 16.74
N SER A 245 2.62 13.42 15.99
CA SER A 245 1.84 14.56 16.46
C SER A 245 0.91 14.23 17.64
N CYS A 246 0.48 12.96 17.78
CA CYS A 246 -0.33 12.48 18.91
C CYS A 246 0.50 12.15 20.17
N LEU A 247 1.83 12.12 20.11
CA LEU A 247 2.66 11.67 21.23
C LEU A 247 2.47 12.55 22.48
N SER A 248 2.29 13.85 22.32
CA SER A 248 2.03 14.75 23.45
C SER A 248 0.79 14.38 24.25
N ILE A 249 -0.26 13.89 23.56
CA ILE A 249 -1.51 13.46 24.21
C ILE A 249 -1.27 12.18 25.01
N VAL A 250 -0.60 11.20 24.41
CA VAL A 250 -0.31 9.91 25.07
C VAL A 250 0.62 10.09 26.27
N THR A 251 1.69 10.88 26.11
CA THR A 251 2.69 11.12 27.18
C THR A 251 2.10 11.79 28.40
N SER A 252 1.05 12.61 28.25
CA SER A 252 0.35 13.22 29.38
C SER A 252 -0.48 12.22 30.20
N ARG A 253 -0.76 11.03 29.68
CA ARG A 253 -1.66 10.03 30.27
C ARG A 253 -0.95 8.78 30.80
N ALA A 254 0.17 8.42 30.18
CA ALA A 254 0.92 7.22 30.55
C ALA A 254 2.00 7.53 31.58
N LYS A 255 2.36 6.50 32.36
CA LYS A 255 3.51 6.59 33.27
C LYS A 255 4.82 6.71 32.49
N HIS A 256 4.97 5.94 31.44
CA HIS A 256 6.14 5.89 30.59
C HIS A 256 5.77 5.48 29.16
N ILE A 257 6.44 6.07 28.17
CA ILE A 257 6.27 5.71 26.76
C ILE A 257 7.60 5.24 26.20
N ILE A 258 7.58 4.08 25.60
CA ILE A 258 8.65 3.55 24.74
C ILE A 258 8.16 3.68 23.30
N LEU A 259 8.90 4.39 22.46
CA LEU A 259 8.61 4.53 21.04
C LEU A 259 9.65 3.79 20.21
N GLU A 260 9.25 2.76 19.49
CA GLU A 260 10.09 2.11 18.49
C GLU A 260 9.78 2.62 17.08
N CYS A 261 10.80 3.13 16.42
CA CYS A 261 10.72 3.70 15.09
C CYS A 261 11.92 3.33 14.22
N GLN A 262 11.86 3.71 12.96
CA GLN A 262 12.99 3.55 12.04
C GLN A 262 14.22 4.28 12.59
N LYS A 263 15.39 3.64 12.51
CA LYS A 263 16.67 4.13 13.07
C LYS A 263 16.97 5.59 12.71
N LYS A 264 16.63 6.01 11.49
CA LYS A 264 16.85 7.40 11.00
C LYS A 264 16.04 8.45 11.77
N LEU A 265 14.89 8.08 12.34
CA LEU A 265 14.01 8.98 13.08
C LEU A 265 14.36 9.11 14.56
N VAL A 266 15.16 8.20 15.12
CA VAL A 266 15.50 8.21 16.55
C VAL A 266 16.06 9.54 17.01
N PRO A 267 17.06 10.18 16.37
CA PRO A 267 17.60 11.45 16.82
C PRO A 267 16.57 12.58 16.78
N LEU A 268 15.72 12.62 15.75
CA LEU A 268 14.68 13.65 15.60
C LEU A 268 13.61 13.50 16.70
N LEU A 269 13.08 12.29 16.88
CA LEU A 269 11.99 12.04 17.82
C LEU A 269 12.47 12.12 19.27
N SER A 270 13.68 11.66 19.60
CA SER A 270 14.26 11.85 20.94
C SER A 270 14.41 13.33 21.33
N ARG A 271 14.81 14.18 20.38
CA ARG A 271 14.93 15.61 20.60
C ARG A 271 13.55 16.28 20.70
N SER A 272 12.59 15.83 19.91
CA SER A 272 11.24 16.39 19.86
C SER A 272 10.39 16.00 21.07
N PHE A 273 10.62 14.82 21.63
CA PHE A 273 9.85 14.25 22.74
C PHE A 273 10.79 13.77 23.87
N PRO A 274 11.37 14.67 24.65
CA PRO A 274 12.40 14.31 25.66
C PRO A 274 11.87 13.41 26.79
N ASN A 275 10.55 13.34 26.96
CA ASN A 275 9.90 12.47 27.96
C ASN A 275 9.51 11.09 27.39
N VAL A 276 9.88 10.79 26.14
CA VAL A 276 9.64 9.51 25.47
C VAL A 276 10.96 8.77 25.31
N GLU A 277 11.00 7.52 25.67
CA GLU A 277 12.14 6.65 25.42
C GLU A 277 12.11 6.18 23.97
N VAL A 278 12.86 6.85 23.07
CA VAL A 278 12.84 6.53 21.64
C VAL A 278 13.95 5.54 21.31
N LYS A 279 13.57 4.41 20.70
CA LYS A 279 14.47 3.32 20.30
C LYS A 279 14.36 3.01 18.81
N ALA A 280 15.42 2.48 18.23
CA ALA A 280 15.32 1.87 16.91
C ALA A 280 14.55 0.55 17.01
N GLU A 281 13.67 0.31 16.04
CA GLU A 281 12.89 -0.93 15.94
C GLU A 281 13.79 -2.18 15.96
N ASN A 282 13.44 -3.17 16.77
CA ASN A 282 14.08 -4.48 16.83
C ASN A 282 13.05 -5.60 17.01
N ARG A 283 12.59 -6.18 15.91
CA ARG A 283 11.55 -7.24 15.89
C ARG A 283 12.03 -8.58 16.41
N SER A 284 13.32 -8.82 16.46
CA SER A 284 13.87 -10.10 16.93
C SER A 284 13.64 -10.38 18.43
N LEU A 285 13.24 -9.34 19.17
CA LEU A 285 13.01 -9.42 20.63
C LEU A 285 11.52 -9.48 21.00
N ASP A 286 10.58 -9.41 20.05
CA ASP A 286 9.16 -9.21 20.31
C ASP A 286 8.55 -10.24 21.27
N ALA A 287 8.90 -11.52 21.14
CA ALA A 287 8.34 -12.59 21.94
C ALA A 287 8.82 -12.59 23.41
N ASP A 288 10.01 -12.03 23.67
CA ASP A 288 10.67 -12.08 24.98
C ASP A 288 10.62 -10.77 25.75
N ARG A 289 9.88 -9.77 25.23
CA ARG A 289 9.80 -8.45 25.87
C ARG A 289 8.87 -8.43 27.07
N ASP A 290 9.34 -7.83 28.15
CA ASP A 290 8.62 -7.62 29.42
C ASP A 290 8.77 -6.18 29.94
N ASP A 291 9.26 -5.27 29.12
CA ASP A 291 9.57 -3.88 29.47
C ASP A 291 8.40 -2.91 29.30
N PHE A 292 7.20 -3.42 28.99
CA PHE A 292 5.96 -2.61 28.88
C PHE A 292 4.73 -3.39 29.36
N ASP A 293 3.65 -2.69 29.67
CA ASP A 293 2.36 -3.26 30.09
C ASP A 293 1.36 -3.40 28.94
N LEU A 294 1.39 -2.46 28.00
CA LEU A 294 0.48 -2.35 26.88
C LEU A 294 1.26 -1.95 25.63
N HIS A 295 0.76 -2.32 24.46
CA HIS A 295 1.33 -1.83 23.21
C HIS A 295 0.27 -1.27 22.27
N LEU A 296 0.69 -0.44 21.30
CA LEU A 296 -0.19 0.05 20.23
C LEU A 296 0.64 0.40 18.98
N PRO A 297 0.19 0.03 17.78
CA PRO A 297 0.74 0.60 16.55
C PRO A 297 0.41 2.09 16.44
N MET A 298 1.36 2.88 15.98
CA MET A 298 1.19 4.34 15.95
C MET A 298 0.03 4.79 15.05
N GLY A 299 -0.24 4.08 13.97
CA GLY A 299 -1.37 4.39 13.09
C GLY A 299 -2.74 4.27 13.75
N SER A 300 -2.84 3.57 14.88
CA SER A 300 -4.08 3.46 15.65
C SER A 300 -4.28 4.58 16.68
N LEU A 301 -3.27 5.43 16.90
CA LEU A 301 -3.37 6.53 17.88
C LEU A 301 -4.50 7.51 17.55
N TYR A 302 -4.59 7.94 16.30
CA TYR A 302 -5.61 8.88 15.86
C TYR A 302 -7.03 8.41 16.16
N LYS A 303 -7.32 7.11 15.98
CA LYS A 303 -8.63 6.52 16.30
C LYS A 303 -9.02 6.78 17.75
N HIS A 304 -8.08 6.67 18.68
CA HIS A 304 -8.35 6.78 20.12
C HIS A 304 -8.41 8.22 20.62
N PHE A 305 -7.81 9.17 19.89
CA PHE A 305 -7.72 10.57 20.30
C PHE A 305 -8.43 11.54 19.36
N MET A 306 -9.15 11.03 18.35
CA MET A 306 -9.74 11.88 17.31
C MET A 306 -10.71 12.93 17.89
N ASP A 307 -11.58 12.55 18.84
CA ASP A 307 -12.54 13.47 19.42
C ASP A 307 -11.81 14.64 20.13
N GLU A 308 -10.75 14.36 20.88
CA GLU A 308 -9.93 15.39 21.54
C GLU A 308 -9.14 16.25 20.55
N ILE A 309 -8.64 15.64 19.48
CA ILE A 309 -7.94 16.36 18.41
C ILE A 309 -8.89 17.32 17.68
N MET A 310 -10.13 16.87 17.43
CA MET A 310 -11.14 17.72 16.77
C MET A 310 -11.60 18.87 17.65
N GLU A 311 -11.66 18.69 18.98
CA GLU A 311 -12.07 19.73 19.94
C GLU A 311 -10.96 20.73 20.20
N ASN A 312 -9.73 20.27 20.38
CA ASN A 312 -8.62 21.11 20.87
C ASN A 312 -7.60 21.49 19.79
N GLY A 313 -7.70 20.86 18.61
CA GLY A 313 -6.68 20.96 17.57
C GLY A 313 -5.41 20.17 17.93
N MET A 314 -4.52 20.08 16.95
CA MET A 314 -3.17 19.53 17.14
C MET A 314 -2.16 20.64 17.34
N ALA A 315 -1.06 20.34 18.05
CA ALA A 315 0.06 21.27 18.15
C ALA A 315 0.56 21.65 16.75
N SER A 316 0.67 22.95 16.51
CA SER A 316 1.10 23.49 15.21
C SER A 316 2.54 23.12 14.83
N SER A 317 3.37 22.82 15.84
CA SER A 317 4.76 22.36 15.66
C SER A 317 5.11 21.42 16.80
N TYR A 318 5.42 20.18 16.47
CA TYR A 318 5.80 19.14 17.43
C TYR A 318 7.18 18.54 17.17
N LEU A 319 7.75 18.79 15.99
CA LEU A 319 9.11 18.34 15.66
C LEU A 319 10.11 19.45 15.93
N VAL A 320 11.18 19.11 16.64
CA VAL A 320 12.26 20.03 16.99
C VAL A 320 13.47 19.75 16.08
N PRO A 321 13.82 20.68 15.19
CA PRO A 321 14.98 20.51 14.34
C PRO A 321 16.29 20.55 15.14
N ASP A 322 17.35 20.00 14.59
CA ASP A 322 18.69 20.09 15.16
C ASP A 322 19.24 21.51 14.97
N PRO A 323 19.60 22.23 16.05
CA PRO A 323 20.04 23.63 15.95
C PRO A 323 21.32 23.83 15.13
N ASP A 324 22.28 22.90 15.25
CA ASP A 324 23.55 22.99 14.52
C ASP A 324 23.34 22.76 13.03
N ARG A 325 22.44 21.84 12.68
CA ARG A 325 22.06 21.61 11.29
C ARG A 325 21.26 22.77 10.71
N VAL A 326 20.36 23.38 11.48
CA VAL A 326 19.66 24.58 11.04
C VAL A 326 20.65 25.71 10.74
N LYS A 327 21.66 25.91 11.61
CA LYS A 327 22.72 26.89 11.38
C LYS A 327 23.54 26.57 10.12
N PHE A 328 24.00 25.32 10.00
CA PHE A 328 24.77 24.85 8.85
C PHE A 328 24.03 25.08 7.51
N TRP A 329 22.76 24.66 7.43
CA TRP A 329 21.98 24.83 6.20
C TRP A 329 21.63 26.27 5.92
N ARG A 330 21.38 27.08 6.94
CA ARG A 330 21.14 28.52 6.78
C ARG A 330 22.37 29.23 6.18
N GLU A 331 23.56 28.92 6.65
CA GLU A 331 24.79 29.46 6.11
C GLU A 331 25.01 29.07 4.64
N ARG A 332 24.77 27.82 4.29
CA ARG A 332 24.86 27.32 2.91
C ARG A 332 23.82 27.96 1.99
N LEU A 333 22.58 28.06 2.43
CA LEU A 333 21.52 28.71 1.65
C LEU A 333 21.85 30.20 1.43
N ASN A 334 22.28 30.91 2.46
CA ASN A 334 22.68 32.32 2.33
C ASN A 334 23.81 32.53 1.35
N SER A 335 24.67 31.56 1.11
CA SER A 335 25.72 31.65 0.08
C SER A 335 25.20 31.64 -1.35
N LEU A 336 23.96 31.23 -1.58
CA LEU A 336 23.29 31.22 -2.86
C LEU A 336 22.59 32.55 -3.20
N GLY A 337 22.45 33.46 -2.23
CA GLY A 337 21.75 34.74 -2.40
C GLY A 337 20.76 35.02 -1.26
N ASN A 338 19.98 36.08 -1.42
CA ASN A 338 19.02 36.53 -0.42
C ASN A 338 17.63 35.95 -0.69
N GLY A 339 17.38 34.68 -0.47
CA GLY A 339 16.04 34.03 -0.57
C GLY A 339 14.84 34.92 -1.00
N PRO A 340 13.67 34.37 -1.14
CA PRO A 340 13.16 33.12 -0.54
C PRO A 340 13.75 31.86 -1.21
N TYR A 341 13.96 30.85 -0.38
CA TYR A 341 14.41 29.53 -0.84
C TYR A 341 13.22 28.58 -0.84
N ILE A 342 13.03 27.87 -1.96
CA ILE A 342 11.97 26.88 -2.11
C ILE A 342 12.61 25.52 -2.43
N GLY A 343 12.44 24.59 -1.49
CA GLY A 343 12.81 23.18 -1.73
C GLY A 343 11.76 22.49 -2.58
N ILE A 344 12.19 21.79 -3.61
CA ILE A 344 11.29 21.06 -4.54
C ILE A 344 11.66 19.57 -4.62
N SER A 345 10.63 18.73 -4.66
CA SER A 345 10.72 17.30 -4.95
C SER A 345 9.51 16.90 -5.77
N TRP A 346 9.68 16.28 -6.92
CA TRP A 346 8.63 16.02 -7.91
C TRP A 346 8.35 14.52 -8.12
N LYS A 347 9.17 13.65 -7.57
CA LYS A 347 8.96 12.19 -7.63
C LYS A 347 9.52 11.50 -6.39
N SER A 348 9.04 10.30 -6.09
CA SER A 348 9.55 9.46 -4.99
C SER A 348 10.77 8.67 -5.44
N SER A 349 11.62 8.26 -4.49
CA SER A 349 12.69 7.28 -4.73
C SER A 349 12.16 5.89 -5.12
N ASN A 350 10.88 5.61 -4.90
CA ASN A 350 10.22 4.37 -5.31
C ASN A 350 9.42 4.60 -6.58
N MET A 351 10.04 4.31 -7.73
CA MET A 351 9.50 4.47 -9.08
C MET A 351 8.77 3.22 -9.57
N SER A 352 8.00 2.54 -8.72
CA SER A 352 7.17 1.42 -9.18
C SER A 352 6.14 1.86 -10.22
N VAL A 353 5.85 1.00 -11.20
CA VAL A 353 4.90 1.26 -12.30
C VAL A 353 3.55 1.77 -11.76
N LYS A 354 3.08 1.23 -10.62
CA LYS A 354 1.83 1.66 -9.95
C LYS A 354 1.87 3.10 -9.42
N ARG A 355 3.05 3.69 -9.22
CA ARG A 355 3.22 5.05 -8.70
C ARG A 355 3.53 6.09 -9.76
N LEU A 356 3.98 5.66 -10.94
CA LEU A 356 4.31 6.58 -12.05
C LEU A 356 3.22 7.60 -12.37
N PRO A 357 1.92 7.25 -12.41
CA PRO A 357 0.85 8.21 -12.68
C PRO A 357 0.71 9.32 -11.63
N ASN A 358 1.26 9.11 -10.43
CA ASN A 358 1.18 10.09 -9.32
C ASN A 358 2.35 11.08 -9.32
N TYR A 359 3.26 11.01 -10.27
CA TYR A 359 4.40 11.90 -10.37
C TYR A 359 4.27 12.85 -11.54
N SER A 360 4.60 14.10 -11.30
CA SER A 360 4.70 15.09 -12.37
C SER A 360 6.06 15.04 -13.04
N SER A 361 6.12 15.33 -14.34
CA SER A 361 7.39 15.67 -14.95
C SER A 361 7.81 17.07 -14.51
N ILE A 362 9.11 17.31 -14.40
CA ILE A 362 9.61 18.64 -13.97
C ILE A 362 9.21 19.75 -14.96
N SER A 363 8.99 19.44 -16.24
CA SER A 363 8.51 20.39 -17.24
C SER A 363 7.09 20.92 -16.94
N GLN A 364 6.27 20.18 -16.23
CA GLN A 364 4.94 20.65 -15.75
C GLN A 364 5.04 21.72 -14.65
N TRP A 365 6.23 21.95 -14.10
CA TRP A 365 6.50 22.94 -13.05
C TRP A 365 6.99 24.28 -13.60
N SER A 366 6.96 24.47 -14.92
CA SER A 366 7.50 25.66 -15.59
C SER A 366 6.97 26.98 -15.01
N GLU A 367 5.67 27.07 -14.71
CA GLU A 367 5.08 28.27 -14.11
C GLU A 367 5.62 28.55 -12.69
N ILE A 368 5.79 27.50 -11.86
CA ILE A 368 6.35 27.62 -10.51
C ILE A 368 7.83 27.99 -10.60
N LEU A 369 8.60 27.31 -11.46
CA LEU A 369 10.02 27.53 -11.59
C LEU A 369 10.36 28.89 -12.20
N SER A 370 9.41 29.52 -12.88
CA SER A 370 9.57 30.87 -13.48
C SER A 370 9.21 32.01 -12.52
N ILE A 371 8.87 31.74 -11.25
CA ILE A 371 8.59 32.78 -10.24
C ILE A 371 9.88 33.58 -10.02
N PRO A 372 9.83 34.92 -10.20
CA PRO A 372 11.02 35.77 -10.05
C PRO A 372 11.46 35.87 -8.58
N ASP A 373 12.75 36.13 -8.41
CA ASP A 373 13.38 36.39 -7.09
C ASP A 373 13.29 35.21 -6.11
N VAL A 374 13.15 33.98 -6.62
CA VAL A 374 13.11 32.73 -5.83
C VAL A 374 14.36 31.89 -6.17
N THR A 375 14.98 31.34 -5.14
CA THR A 375 16.07 30.35 -5.28
C THR A 375 15.51 28.95 -5.04
N PHE A 376 15.53 28.10 -6.08
CA PHE A 376 15.04 26.74 -5.98
C PHE A 376 16.13 25.78 -5.55
N ILE A 377 15.79 24.87 -4.62
CA ILE A 377 16.69 23.88 -4.05
C ILE A 377 16.15 22.48 -4.36
N ASN A 378 16.98 21.64 -4.95
CA ASN A 378 16.65 20.24 -5.16
C ASN A 378 16.59 19.48 -3.83
N LEU A 379 15.44 18.86 -3.53
CA LEU A 379 15.25 17.92 -2.42
C LEU A 379 15.00 16.49 -2.92
N GLN A 380 15.13 16.26 -4.23
CA GLN A 380 15.01 14.95 -4.85
C GLN A 380 16.28 14.14 -4.60
N SER A 381 16.15 12.93 -4.02
CA SER A 381 17.29 12.13 -3.58
C SER A 381 17.94 11.29 -4.67
N LYS A 382 17.23 10.99 -5.78
CA LYS A 382 17.72 10.12 -6.87
C LYS A 382 17.13 10.52 -8.20
N ASP A 383 17.84 10.15 -9.29
CA ASP A 383 17.39 10.23 -10.69
C ASP A 383 16.88 11.64 -11.07
N PHE A 384 17.62 12.68 -10.68
CA PHE A 384 17.23 14.08 -10.89
C PHE A 384 18.11 14.82 -11.91
N GLU A 385 19.28 14.32 -12.25
CA GLU A 385 20.30 15.03 -13.03
C GLU A 385 19.78 15.45 -14.41
N ASP A 386 19.13 14.51 -15.12
CA ASP A 386 18.55 14.78 -16.44
C ASP A 386 17.39 15.80 -16.35
N ASP A 387 16.57 15.72 -15.29
CA ASP A 387 15.47 16.64 -15.06
C ASP A 387 15.98 18.06 -14.79
N LEU A 388 17.01 18.21 -13.96
CA LEU A 388 17.63 19.50 -13.68
C LEU A 388 18.33 20.10 -14.91
N SER A 389 18.96 19.26 -15.74
CA SER A 389 19.56 19.69 -16.99
C SER A 389 18.50 20.25 -17.95
N LYS A 390 17.36 19.58 -18.10
CA LYS A 390 16.23 20.05 -18.91
C LYS A 390 15.68 21.39 -18.42
N VAL A 391 15.46 21.54 -17.10
CA VAL A 391 14.99 22.81 -16.51
C VAL A 391 15.93 23.95 -16.86
N ARG A 392 17.24 23.73 -16.76
CA ARG A 392 18.24 24.73 -17.09
C ARG A 392 18.25 25.08 -18.59
N GLU A 393 18.16 24.09 -19.47
CA GLU A 393 18.16 24.26 -20.91
C GLU A 393 16.87 24.89 -21.45
N GLU A 394 15.72 24.45 -20.98
CA GLU A 394 14.42 24.85 -21.51
C GLU A 394 13.90 26.16 -20.86
N LEU A 395 14.15 26.37 -19.57
CA LEU A 395 13.59 27.50 -18.82
C LEU A 395 14.63 28.54 -18.40
N GLY A 396 15.91 28.24 -18.55
CA GLY A 396 16.99 29.11 -18.06
C GLY A 396 17.08 29.22 -16.56
N VAL A 397 16.39 28.37 -15.82
CA VAL A 397 16.32 28.39 -14.35
C VAL A 397 17.36 27.44 -13.76
N THR A 398 18.06 27.90 -12.72
CA THR A 398 18.97 27.07 -11.95
C THR A 398 18.28 26.54 -10.71
N VAL A 399 18.15 25.24 -10.61
CA VAL A 399 17.76 24.55 -9.37
C VAL A 399 19.05 24.06 -8.71
N HIS A 400 19.34 24.58 -7.53
CA HIS A 400 20.58 24.25 -6.82
C HIS A 400 20.51 22.88 -6.19
N ASN A 401 21.54 22.06 -6.36
CA ASN A 401 21.68 20.75 -5.75
C ASN A 401 22.78 20.74 -4.70
N PHE A 402 22.58 19.96 -3.65
CA PHE A 402 23.59 19.68 -2.62
C PHE A 402 23.82 18.19 -2.53
N ASP A 403 25.00 17.71 -2.94
CA ASP A 403 25.34 16.29 -3.07
C ASP A 403 25.38 15.54 -1.72
N ASP A 404 25.41 16.25 -0.61
CA ASP A 404 25.43 15.72 0.75
C ASP A 404 24.05 15.74 1.45
N LEU A 405 22.97 16.01 0.74
CA LEU A 405 21.62 16.07 1.29
C LEU A 405 21.17 14.72 1.90
N ASP A 406 21.58 13.61 1.29
CA ASP A 406 21.22 12.25 1.71
C ASP A 406 22.17 11.63 2.75
N GLN A 407 23.23 12.33 3.14
CA GLN A 407 24.25 11.78 4.05
C GLN A 407 23.88 11.89 5.54
N TRP A 408 22.67 12.39 5.85
CA TRP A 408 22.29 12.74 7.24
C TRP A 408 21.03 12.01 7.72
#